data_089888b80483e98140a394f00ba506dc
#
_entry.id   089888b80483e98140a394f00ba506dc
#
_cell.length_a   1.000
_cell.length_b   1.000
_cell.length_c   1.000
_cell.angle_alpha   90.00
_cell.angle_beta   90.00
_cell.angle_gamma   90.00
#
_symmetry.space_group_name_H-M   'P 1'
#
loop_
_entity.id
_entity.type
_entity.pdbx_description
1 polymer ?
#
loop_
_entity_poly.entity_id
_entity_poly.type
_entity_poly.pdbx_seq_one_letter_code
_entity_poly.pdbx_strand_id
1 'polypeptide(L)'
;MTKTKRDSYHHGDLRSALISAAEEIIAAEGVEGFTLRKAARKAGVSPGAPTHHFGSMAGLLTQVARRSYEALGKQLAGAAEGLEGNAALRALTAVYVRFARDY
;
A
#
# COMPACT_ATOMS: atom_id res chain seq x y z
N MET A 1 -8.21 -15.17 28.42
CA MET A 1 -7.56 -14.65 27.52
C MET A 1 -8.14 -14.55 26.22
N THR A 2 -8.01 -13.62 25.74
CA THR A 2 -8.67 -13.23 24.57
C THR A 2 -8.01 -13.73 23.32
N LYS A 3 -7.79 -15.02 23.29
CA LYS A 3 -7.16 -15.62 22.14
C LYS A 3 -7.92 -15.36 20.86
N THR A 4 -9.24 -15.50 20.93
CA THR A 4 -10.09 -15.25 19.77
C THR A 4 -10.00 -13.79 19.29
N LYS A 5 -10.05 -12.88 20.24
CA LYS A 5 -9.95 -11.47 19.91
C LYS A 5 -8.58 -11.14 19.35
N ARG A 6 -7.55 -11.75 19.93
CA ARG A 6 -6.20 -11.56 19.49
C ARG A 6 -6.00 -12.10 18.07
N ASP A 7 -6.56 -13.28 17.80
CA ASP A 7 -6.47 -13.86 16.46
C ASP A 7 -7.15 -12.99 15.43
N SER A 8 -8.31 -12.45 15.78
CA SER A 8 -9.05 -11.58 14.89
C SER A 8 -8.28 -10.31 14.58
N TYR A 9 -7.73 -9.68 15.61
CA TYR A 9 -6.93 -8.48 15.45
C TYR A 9 -5.66 -8.78 14.66
N HIS A 10 -5.00 -9.90 15.01
CA HIS A 10 -3.78 -10.30 14.36
C HIS A 10 -3.99 -10.60 12.88
N HIS A 11 -5.14 -11.20 12.54
CA HIS A 11 -5.48 -11.53 11.16
C HIS A 11 -5.60 -10.28 10.30
N GLY A 12 -6.31 -9.26 10.77
CA GLY A 12 -6.43 -7.99 10.06
C GLY A 12 -5.10 -7.26 9.99
N ASP A 13 -4.33 -7.36 11.06
CA ASP A 13 -3.03 -6.72 11.13
C ASP A 13 -2.04 -7.37 10.16
N LEU A 14 -2.11 -8.69 10.02
CA LEU A 14 -1.26 -9.40 9.07
C LEU A 14 -1.50 -8.95 7.63
N ARG A 15 -2.76 -8.78 7.27
CA ARG A 15 -3.09 -8.33 5.92
C ARG A 15 -2.48 -6.96 5.66
N SER A 16 -2.66 -6.03 6.58
CA SER A 16 -2.11 -4.69 6.46
C SER A 16 -0.58 -4.72 6.46
N ALA A 17 0.01 -5.55 7.32
CA ALA A 17 1.46 -5.68 7.40
C ALA A 17 2.05 -6.20 6.10
N LEU A 18 1.37 -7.14 5.44
CA LEU A 18 1.84 -7.67 4.17
C LEU A 18 1.78 -6.62 3.06
N ILE A 19 0.73 -5.82 3.03
CA ILE A 19 0.64 -4.74 2.04
C ILE A 19 1.73 -3.71 2.29
N SER A 20 1.95 -3.33 3.54
CA SER A 20 3.01 -2.38 3.87
C SER A 20 4.39 -2.92 3.54
N ALA A 21 4.64 -4.19 3.82
CA ALA A 21 5.90 -4.83 3.49
C ALA A 21 6.14 -4.81 1.97
N ALA A 22 5.09 -5.09 1.20
CA ALA A 22 5.19 -5.08 -0.26
C ALA A 22 5.51 -3.67 -0.76
N GLU A 23 4.87 -2.66 -0.20
CA GLU A 23 5.14 -1.27 -0.59
C GLU A 23 6.60 -0.90 -0.35
N GLU A 24 7.13 -1.30 0.80
CA GLU A 24 8.52 -0.97 1.14
C GLU A 24 9.51 -1.67 0.23
N ILE A 25 9.25 -2.94 -0.08
CA ILE A 25 10.13 -3.69 -0.98
C ILE A 25 10.11 -3.08 -2.38
N ILE A 26 8.93 -2.76 -2.88
CA ILE A 26 8.79 -2.18 -4.21
C ILE A 26 9.46 -0.80 -4.28
N ALA A 27 9.33 -0.01 -3.23
CA ALA A 27 9.97 1.31 -3.19
C ALA A 27 11.48 1.19 -3.19
N ALA A 28 12.03 0.17 -2.52
CA ALA A 28 13.47 -0.01 -2.42
C ALA A 28 14.08 -0.75 -3.61
N GLU A 29 13.37 -1.75 -4.15
CA GLU A 29 13.95 -2.66 -5.13
C GLU A 29 13.21 -2.71 -6.46
N GLY A 30 12.08 -2.01 -6.57
CA GLY A 30 11.26 -2.07 -7.77
C GLY A 30 10.39 -3.32 -7.80
N VAL A 31 9.47 -3.34 -8.75
CA VAL A 31 8.56 -4.49 -8.90
C VAL A 31 9.33 -5.76 -9.27
N GLU A 32 10.39 -5.61 -10.05
CA GLU A 32 11.19 -6.77 -10.45
C GLU A 32 11.87 -7.45 -9.27
N GLY A 33 12.15 -6.72 -8.20
CA GLY A 33 12.79 -7.28 -7.02
C GLY A 33 11.81 -7.85 -6.02
N PHE A 34 10.51 -7.74 -6.28
CA PHE A 34 9.50 -8.16 -5.34
C PHE A 34 9.16 -9.65 -5.49
N THR A 35 9.03 -10.34 -4.35
CA THR A 35 8.51 -11.71 -4.31
C THR A 35 7.61 -11.85 -3.09
N LEU A 36 6.68 -12.81 -3.14
CA LEU A 36 5.81 -13.07 -2.00
C LEU A 36 6.61 -13.52 -0.78
N ARG A 37 7.69 -14.26 -1.01
CA ARG A 37 8.54 -14.72 0.08
C ARG A 37 9.20 -13.55 0.80
N LYS A 38 9.67 -12.56 0.04
CA LYS A 38 10.25 -11.36 0.64
C LYS A 38 9.24 -10.60 1.47
N ALA A 39 8.00 -10.50 0.97
CA ALA A 39 6.95 -9.82 1.70
C ALA A 39 6.65 -10.53 3.01
N ALA A 40 6.55 -11.86 2.97
CA ALA A 40 6.28 -12.64 4.17
C ALA A 40 7.40 -12.47 5.20
N ARG A 41 8.65 -12.52 4.74
CA ARG A 41 9.79 -12.37 5.62
C ARG A 41 9.81 -10.99 6.28
N LYS A 42 9.57 -9.96 5.48
CA LYS A 42 9.58 -8.60 5.99
C LYS A 42 8.44 -8.36 6.98
N ALA A 43 7.29 -8.96 6.73
CA ALA A 43 6.14 -8.83 7.62
C ALA A 43 6.23 -9.73 8.84
N GLY A 44 7.20 -10.65 8.86
CA GLY A 44 7.36 -11.55 10.00
C GLY A 44 6.32 -12.65 10.06
N VAL A 45 5.84 -13.11 8.90
CA VAL A 45 4.80 -14.13 8.85
C VAL A 45 5.28 -15.35 8.06
N SER A 46 4.50 -16.42 8.08
CA SER A 46 4.87 -17.64 7.39
C SER A 46 4.92 -17.41 5.86
N PRO A 47 5.76 -18.18 5.15
CA PRO A 47 5.87 -18.01 3.69
C PRO A 47 4.57 -18.21 2.93
N GLY A 48 3.63 -18.98 3.49
CA GLY A 48 2.34 -19.20 2.85
C GLY A 48 1.29 -18.12 3.10
N ALA A 49 1.56 -17.23 4.06
CA ALA A 49 0.57 -16.23 4.43
C ALA A 49 0.17 -15.31 3.27
N PRO A 50 1.11 -14.82 2.44
CA PRO A 50 0.70 -13.95 1.33
C PRO A 50 -0.28 -14.62 0.39
N THR A 51 -0.03 -15.87 0.03
CA THR A 51 -0.93 -16.60 -0.85
C THR A 51 -2.28 -16.83 -0.19
N HIS A 52 -2.25 -17.13 1.10
CA HIS A 52 -3.49 -17.36 1.85
C HIS A 52 -4.38 -16.10 1.88
N HIS A 53 -3.76 -14.94 2.08
CA HIS A 53 -4.53 -13.69 2.19
C HIS A 53 -4.89 -13.06 0.85
N PHE A 54 -4.04 -13.22 -0.15
CA PHE A 54 -4.22 -12.49 -1.41
C PHE A 54 -4.36 -13.38 -2.63
N GLY A 55 -4.21 -14.68 -2.46
CA GLY A 55 -4.37 -15.64 -3.55
C GLY A 55 -3.16 -15.79 -4.45
N SER A 56 -2.51 -14.69 -4.78
CA SER A 56 -1.38 -14.69 -5.70
C SER A 56 -0.59 -13.40 -5.55
N MET A 57 0.56 -13.34 -6.23
CA MET A 57 1.34 -12.11 -6.28
C MET A 57 0.50 -10.98 -6.88
N ALA A 58 -0.24 -11.27 -7.96
CA ALA A 58 -1.09 -10.27 -8.58
C ALA A 58 -2.13 -9.73 -7.60
N GLY A 59 -2.68 -10.60 -6.77
CA GLY A 59 -3.65 -10.19 -5.75
C GLY A 59 -3.05 -9.21 -4.74
N LEU A 60 -1.85 -9.50 -4.29
CA LEU A 60 -1.17 -8.61 -3.34
C LEU A 60 -0.81 -7.29 -4.01
N LEU A 61 -0.26 -7.34 -5.22
CA LEU A 61 0.10 -6.12 -5.95
C LEU A 61 -1.12 -5.25 -6.24
N THR A 62 -2.27 -5.88 -6.50
CA THR A 62 -3.50 -5.12 -6.70
C THR A 62 -3.87 -4.33 -5.45
N GLN A 63 -3.69 -4.92 -4.27
CA GLN A 63 -3.97 -4.21 -3.03
C GLN A 63 -2.97 -3.09 -2.78
N VAL A 64 -1.72 -3.28 -3.15
CA VAL A 64 -0.72 -2.22 -3.06
C VAL A 64 -1.13 -1.05 -3.96
N ALA A 65 -1.49 -1.34 -5.20
CA ALA A 65 -1.92 -0.31 -6.15
C ALA A 65 -3.15 0.41 -5.64
N ARG A 66 -4.11 -0.33 -5.11
CA ARG A 66 -5.35 0.26 -4.58
C ARG A 66 -5.04 1.25 -3.46
N ARG A 67 -4.18 0.84 -2.53
CA ARG A 67 -3.81 1.71 -1.40
C ARG A 67 -3.11 2.98 -1.90
N SER A 68 -2.23 2.83 -2.89
CA SER A 68 -1.52 3.96 -3.46
C SER A 68 -2.46 4.94 -4.15
N TYR A 69 -3.43 4.44 -4.92
CA TYR A 69 -4.39 5.30 -5.58
C TYR A 69 -5.31 5.99 -4.59
N GLU A 70 -5.68 5.31 -3.51
CA GLU A 70 -6.49 5.93 -2.47
C GLU A 70 -5.73 7.07 -1.80
N ALA A 71 -4.45 6.85 -1.53
CA ALA A 71 -3.61 7.88 -0.93
C ALA A 71 -3.47 9.09 -1.87
N LEU A 72 -3.25 8.82 -3.16
CA LEU A 72 -3.17 9.89 -4.14
C LEU A 72 -4.48 10.68 -4.21
N GLY A 73 -5.60 9.98 -4.22
CA GLY A 73 -6.90 10.64 -4.26
C GLY A 73 -7.12 11.58 -3.09
N LYS A 74 -6.72 11.14 -1.89
CA LYS A 74 -6.85 11.98 -0.71
C LYS A 74 -5.94 13.21 -0.78
N GLN A 75 -4.71 13.01 -1.27
CA GLN A 75 -3.78 14.12 -1.40
C GLN A 75 -4.26 15.14 -2.42
N LEU A 76 -4.81 14.66 -3.53
CA LEU A 76 -5.34 15.56 -4.56
C LEU A 76 -6.54 16.34 -4.04
N ALA A 77 -7.46 15.67 -3.37
CA ALA A 77 -8.64 16.33 -2.82
C ALA A 77 -8.23 17.39 -1.79
N GLY A 78 -7.29 17.04 -0.92
CA GLY A 78 -6.83 17.98 0.09
C GLY A 78 -6.12 19.18 -0.52
N ALA A 79 -5.32 18.96 -1.56
CA ALA A 79 -4.57 20.05 -2.18
C ALA A 79 -5.48 21.03 -2.92
N ALA A 80 -6.58 20.53 -3.48
CA ALA A 80 -7.50 21.38 -4.25
C ALA A 80 -8.54 22.07 -3.37
N GLU A 81 -8.64 21.67 -2.12
CA GLU A 81 -9.67 22.20 -1.23
C GLU A 81 -9.57 23.72 -1.12
N GLY A 82 -10.68 24.40 -1.37
CA GLY A 82 -10.72 25.84 -1.28
C GLY A 82 -10.07 26.58 -2.44
N LEU A 83 -9.58 25.86 -3.45
CA LEU A 83 -8.90 26.46 -4.59
C LEU A 83 -9.74 26.31 -5.84
N GLU A 84 -9.57 27.25 -6.79
CA GLU A 84 -10.25 27.19 -8.06
C GLU A 84 -9.31 27.61 -9.19
N GLY A 85 -9.68 27.23 -10.40
CA GLY A 85 -8.97 27.65 -11.60
C GLY A 85 -7.51 27.24 -11.60
N ASN A 86 -6.66 28.18 -11.98
CA ASN A 86 -5.22 27.89 -12.11
C ASN A 86 -4.56 27.51 -10.81
N ALA A 87 -5.05 28.07 -9.69
CA ALA A 87 -4.48 27.71 -8.37
C ALA A 87 -4.73 26.25 -8.06
N ALA A 88 -5.95 25.77 -8.33
CA ALA A 88 -6.29 24.38 -8.12
C ALA A 88 -5.45 23.49 -9.04
N LEU A 89 -5.33 23.87 -10.29
CA LEU A 89 -4.57 23.08 -11.26
C LEU A 89 -3.10 22.96 -10.85
N ARG A 90 -2.50 24.05 -10.39
CA ARG A 90 -1.11 24.02 -9.93
C ARG A 90 -0.95 23.13 -8.72
N ALA A 91 -1.89 23.20 -7.77
CA ALA A 91 -1.84 22.39 -6.57
C ALA A 91 -1.94 20.90 -6.90
N LEU A 92 -2.87 20.54 -7.79
CA LEU A 92 -3.05 19.15 -8.21
C LEU A 92 -1.81 18.64 -8.95
N THR A 93 -1.24 19.45 -9.83
CA THR A 93 -0.06 19.07 -10.58
C THR A 93 1.13 18.81 -9.62
N ALA A 94 1.31 19.69 -8.65
CA ALA A 94 2.40 19.53 -7.70
C ALA A 94 2.27 18.23 -6.90
N VAL A 95 1.06 17.91 -6.47
CA VAL A 95 0.81 16.67 -5.74
C VAL A 95 1.08 15.46 -6.62
N TYR A 96 0.62 15.48 -7.85
CA TYR A 96 0.80 14.36 -8.76
C TYR A 96 2.28 14.13 -9.07
N VAL A 97 3.03 15.18 -9.32
CA VAL A 97 4.46 15.07 -9.62
C VAL A 97 5.20 14.49 -8.41
N ARG A 98 4.87 14.96 -7.22
CA ARG A 98 5.49 14.45 -6.01
C ARG A 98 5.17 12.97 -5.82
N PHE A 99 3.91 12.59 -6.01
CA PHE A 99 3.48 11.21 -5.90
C PHE A 99 4.23 10.32 -6.89
N ALA A 100 4.32 10.75 -8.15
CA ALA A 100 4.99 9.98 -9.19
C ALA A 100 6.47 9.79 -8.90
N ARG A 101 7.09 10.78 -8.26
CA ARG A 101 8.50 10.68 -7.90
C ARG A 101 8.71 9.71 -6.73
N ASP A 102 7.79 9.71 -5.77
CA ASP A 102 7.93 8.91 -4.55
C ASP A 102 7.44 7.47 -4.73
N TYR A 103 6.65 7.23 -5.74
CA TYR A 103 6.11 5.91 -6.04
C TYR A 103 6.46 5.52 -7.45
#